data_ae5ffe82b731baf3a3d155064ca60412
#
_entry.id   ae5ffe82b731baf3a3d155064ca60412
#
_cell.length_a   1.000
_cell.length_b   1.000
_cell.length_c   1.000
_cell.angle_alpha   90.00
_cell.angle_beta   90.00
_cell.angle_gamma   90.00
#
_symmetry.space_group_name_H-M   'P 1'
#
loop_
_entity.id
_entity.type
_entity.pdbx_description
1 polymer ?
#
loop_
_entity_poly.entity_id
_entity_poly.type
_entity_poly.pdbx_seq_one_letter_code
_entity_poly.pdbx_strand_id
1 'polypeptide(L)'
;MKKIFTTLNSIVFKKQKNLVFFDFGCGSLTSGLALASLYYDNENVPIRIQYIGIDIANSMLEKAKEFAETELFSPNSEFYFYNSWDLVSDNTVLEFKQTNSFLILNASYLFASSSLDEISLASFVTKIVSNPQNKACFIFQNPDRADRNEKYTRFKKAVIHKIIASDTQKIYYKNNSNSTFEPSSEVVNYEILSL
;
A
#
# COMPACT_ATOMS: atom_id res chain seq x y z
N MET A 1 -2.91 9.67 1.73
CA MET A 1 -3.44 8.37 2.24
C MET A 1 -4.89 8.47 2.72
N LYS A 2 -5.29 9.34 3.67
CA LYS A 2 -6.67 9.38 4.21
C LYS A 2 -7.76 9.45 3.12
N LYS A 3 -7.64 10.31 2.11
CA LYS A 3 -8.59 10.41 0.98
C LYS A 3 -8.66 9.12 0.15
N ILE A 4 -7.51 8.48 -0.12
CA ILE A 4 -7.43 7.22 -0.86
C ILE A 4 -8.20 6.13 -0.12
N PHE A 5 -7.92 5.95 1.16
CA PHE A 5 -8.60 4.95 1.97
C PHE A 5 -10.08 5.28 2.21
N THR A 6 -10.47 6.56 2.27
CA THR A 6 -11.90 6.95 2.33
C THR A 6 -12.64 6.53 1.06
N THR A 7 -12.02 6.69 -0.11
CA THR A 7 -12.58 6.20 -1.38
C THR A 7 -12.71 4.68 -1.36
N LEU A 8 -11.70 3.98 -0.85
CA LEU A 8 -11.74 2.53 -0.67
C LEU A 8 -12.77 2.08 0.37
N ASN A 9 -12.98 2.85 1.44
CA ASN A 9 -13.91 2.50 2.52
C ASN A 9 -15.34 2.24 1.98
N SER A 10 -15.78 3.05 1.03
CA SER A 10 -17.08 2.86 0.38
C SER A 10 -17.17 1.57 -0.45
N ILE A 11 -16.02 1.08 -0.93
CA ILE A 11 -15.91 -0.06 -1.86
C ILE A 11 -15.57 -1.35 -1.11
N VAL A 12 -14.74 -1.26 -0.05
CA VAL A 12 -13.99 -2.38 0.52
C VAL A 12 -14.49 -2.81 1.90
N PHE A 13 -14.63 -1.87 2.85
CA PHE A 13 -14.71 -2.24 4.26
C PHE A 13 -16.08 -2.76 4.73
N LYS A 14 -17.16 -2.45 4.02
CA LYS A 14 -18.52 -2.78 4.49
C LYS A 14 -18.88 -4.29 4.52
N LYS A 15 -18.06 -5.18 3.94
CA LYS A 15 -18.44 -6.61 3.81
C LYS A 15 -17.27 -7.62 3.89
N GLN A 16 -16.04 -7.23 4.19
CA GLN A 16 -14.89 -8.14 4.05
C GLN A 16 -14.38 -8.62 5.41
N LYS A 17 -14.33 -9.94 5.60
CA LYS A 17 -13.83 -10.57 6.82
C LYS A 17 -12.30 -10.72 6.85
N ASN A 18 -11.66 -10.83 5.70
CA ASN A 18 -10.22 -11.06 5.56
C ASN A 18 -9.60 -9.97 4.70
N LEU A 19 -8.85 -9.07 5.33
CA LEU A 19 -8.11 -8.00 4.67
C LEU A 19 -6.64 -8.37 4.61
N VAL A 20 -6.09 -8.43 3.41
CA VAL A 20 -4.66 -8.62 3.16
C VAL A 20 -4.10 -7.34 2.56
N PHE A 21 -3.03 -6.80 3.14
CA PHE A 21 -2.40 -5.57 2.71
C PHE A 21 -0.93 -5.83 2.35
N PHE A 22 -0.62 -5.78 1.07
CA PHE A 22 0.76 -5.72 0.58
C PHE A 22 1.22 -4.28 0.46
N ASP A 23 2.30 -3.92 1.11
CA ASP A 23 2.87 -2.58 1.10
C ASP A 23 4.28 -2.61 0.50
N PHE A 24 4.39 -2.28 -0.77
CA PHE A 24 5.64 -2.24 -1.52
C PHE A 24 6.34 -0.91 -1.27
N GLY A 25 7.53 -0.94 -0.68
CA GLY A 25 8.21 0.23 -0.15
C GLY A 25 7.53 0.71 1.14
N CYS A 26 7.28 -0.22 2.07
CA CYS A 26 6.47 0.04 3.27
C CYS A 26 7.10 1.07 4.22
N GLY A 27 8.40 1.33 4.09
CA GLY A 27 9.12 2.18 5.03
C GLY A 27 8.90 1.71 6.48
N SER A 28 8.59 2.63 7.36
CA SER A 28 8.28 2.37 8.76
C SER A 28 6.78 2.11 9.02
N LEU A 29 6.07 1.42 8.14
CA LEU A 29 4.63 1.09 8.27
C LEU A 29 3.68 2.29 8.05
N THR A 30 4.10 3.35 7.40
CA THR A 30 3.33 4.59 7.29
C THR A 30 1.94 4.41 6.67
N SER A 31 1.84 3.62 5.60
CA SER A 31 0.56 3.34 4.92
C SER A 31 -0.34 2.44 5.77
N GLY A 32 0.24 1.44 6.44
CA GLY A 32 -0.47 0.56 7.37
C GLY A 32 -1.09 1.33 8.53
N LEU A 33 -0.31 2.22 9.16
CA LEU A 33 -0.80 3.09 10.25
C LEU A 33 -1.90 4.04 9.78
N ALA A 34 -1.76 4.62 8.58
CA ALA A 34 -2.77 5.51 8.02
C ALA A 34 -4.09 4.77 7.76
N LEU A 35 -4.03 3.51 7.31
CA LEU A 35 -5.20 2.65 7.13
C LEU A 35 -5.84 2.31 8.48
N ALA A 36 -5.03 1.88 9.45
CA ALA A 36 -5.50 1.49 10.78
C ALA A 36 -6.14 2.66 11.53
N SER A 37 -5.52 3.85 11.48
CA SER A 37 -6.08 5.07 12.07
C SER A 37 -7.43 5.44 11.45
N LEU A 38 -7.55 5.39 10.11
CA LEU A 38 -8.81 5.70 9.45
C LEU A 38 -9.90 4.67 9.81
N TYR A 39 -9.53 3.40 9.90
CA TYR A 39 -10.47 2.35 10.29
C TYR A 39 -10.94 2.57 11.72
N TYR A 40 -10.03 2.87 12.64
CA TYR A 40 -10.36 3.15 14.04
C TYR A 40 -11.26 4.40 14.17
N ASP A 41 -10.97 5.47 13.42
CA ASP A 41 -11.79 6.70 13.39
C ASP A 41 -13.25 6.42 12.95
N ASN A 42 -13.48 5.42 12.11
CA ASN A 42 -14.82 5.10 11.58
C ASN A 42 -15.56 4.03 12.37
N GLU A 43 -14.86 2.99 12.84
CA GLU A 43 -15.46 1.80 13.43
C GLU A 43 -15.29 1.75 14.97
N ASN A 44 -14.41 2.61 15.51
CA ASN A 44 -14.03 2.67 16.94
C ASN A 44 -13.52 1.33 17.51
N VAL A 45 -12.89 0.52 16.66
CA VAL A 45 -12.24 -0.74 17.00
C VAL A 45 -10.94 -0.91 16.22
N PRO A 46 -9.93 -1.63 16.77
CA PRO A 46 -8.70 -1.93 16.05
C PRO A 46 -8.96 -2.75 14.79
N ILE A 47 -8.22 -2.45 13.72
CA ILE A 47 -8.33 -3.19 12.47
C ILE A 47 -7.68 -4.58 12.60
N ARG A 48 -8.39 -5.61 12.11
CA ARG A 48 -7.77 -6.93 11.87
C ARG A 48 -7.27 -7.00 10.44
N ILE A 49 -5.98 -7.28 10.28
CA ILE A 49 -5.30 -7.27 8.98
C ILE A 49 -4.21 -8.35 8.92
N GLN A 50 -3.99 -8.88 7.75
CA GLN A 50 -2.75 -9.57 7.41
C GLN A 50 -1.90 -8.60 6.56
N TYR A 51 -0.80 -8.14 7.14
CA TYR A 51 0.06 -7.12 6.55
C TYR A 51 1.38 -7.72 6.06
N ILE A 52 1.71 -7.47 4.81
CA ILE A 52 2.95 -7.90 4.18
C ILE A 52 3.72 -6.63 3.76
N GLY A 53 4.69 -6.23 4.57
CA GLY A 53 5.56 -5.09 4.32
C GLY A 53 6.82 -5.51 3.57
N ILE A 54 7.14 -4.81 2.49
CA ILE A 54 8.34 -5.07 1.69
C ILE A 54 9.13 -3.78 1.56
N ASP A 55 10.38 -3.76 2.03
CA ASP A 55 11.28 -2.62 1.89
C ASP A 55 12.73 -3.07 1.86
N ILE A 56 13.54 -2.51 0.98
CA ILE A 56 14.98 -2.85 0.86
C ILE A 56 15.82 -2.40 2.06
N ALA A 57 15.33 -1.43 2.84
CA ALA A 57 16.02 -0.87 3.99
C ALA A 57 15.67 -1.63 5.27
N ASN A 58 16.57 -2.50 5.75
CA ASN A 58 16.34 -3.28 6.98
C ASN A 58 16.01 -2.40 8.20
N SER A 59 16.62 -1.23 8.33
CA SER A 59 16.31 -0.28 9.42
C SER A 59 14.87 0.21 9.40
N MET A 60 14.27 0.34 8.21
CA MET A 60 12.85 0.66 8.07
C MET A 60 11.96 -0.51 8.45
N LEU A 61 12.34 -1.73 8.09
CA LEU A 61 11.61 -2.94 8.49
C LEU A 61 11.64 -3.15 10.01
N GLU A 62 12.77 -2.91 10.68
CA GLU A 62 12.85 -2.97 12.14
C GLU A 62 11.89 -1.93 12.77
N LYS A 63 11.87 -0.70 12.24
CA LYS A 63 10.95 0.32 12.72
C LYS A 63 9.48 -0.01 12.44
N ALA A 64 9.21 -0.66 11.30
CA ALA A 64 7.87 -1.14 10.96
C ALA A 64 7.37 -2.20 11.95
N LYS A 65 8.24 -3.11 12.41
CA LYS A 65 7.91 -4.11 13.45
C LYS A 65 7.52 -3.45 14.77
N GLU A 66 8.27 -2.42 15.21
CA GLU A 66 7.92 -1.66 16.42
C GLU A 66 6.53 -1.01 16.29
N PHE A 67 6.23 -0.41 15.15
CA PHE A 67 4.94 0.24 14.92
C PHE A 67 3.78 -0.74 14.71
N ALA A 68 4.05 -1.99 14.35
CA ALA A 68 3.03 -3.02 14.26
C ALA A 68 2.43 -3.41 15.63
N GLU A 69 3.13 -3.10 16.73
CA GLU A 69 2.69 -3.37 18.10
C GLU A 69 1.69 -2.34 18.66
N THR A 70 1.27 -1.36 17.84
CA THR A 70 0.34 -0.32 18.30
C THR A 70 -1.08 -0.87 18.50
N GLU A 71 -1.85 -0.22 19.40
CA GLU A 71 -3.24 -0.57 19.71
C GLU A 71 -4.23 -0.34 18.54
N LEU A 72 -3.77 0.28 17.45
CA LEU A 72 -4.57 0.46 16.24
C LEU A 72 -4.83 -0.85 15.50
N PHE A 73 -3.99 -1.85 15.72
CA PHE A 73 -4.13 -3.18 15.14
C PHE A 73 -4.71 -4.16 16.16
N SER A 74 -5.64 -4.99 15.69
CA SER A 74 -6.19 -6.07 16.52
C SER A 74 -5.09 -7.07 16.91
N PRO A 75 -5.14 -7.65 18.12
CA PRO A 75 -4.22 -8.73 18.52
C PRO A 75 -4.22 -9.96 17.59
N ASN A 76 -5.28 -10.10 16.77
CA ASN A 76 -5.38 -11.15 15.76
C ASN A 76 -4.88 -10.71 14.38
N SER A 77 -4.16 -9.59 14.28
CA SER A 77 -3.48 -9.18 13.07
C SER A 77 -2.16 -9.92 12.92
N GLU A 78 -1.75 -10.15 11.68
CA GLU A 78 -0.52 -10.85 11.34
C GLU A 78 0.38 -9.93 10.52
N PHE A 79 1.67 -9.87 10.84
CA PHE A 79 2.63 -9.01 10.19
C PHE A 79 3.82 -9.82 9.68
N TYR A 80 4.13 -9.64 8.40
CA TYR A 80 5.25 -10.25 7.71
C TYR A 80 6.08 -9.16 7.03
N PHE A 81 7.41 -9.18 7.24
CA PHE A 81 8.31 -8.18 6.70
C PHE A 81 9.42 -8.82 5.90
N TYR A 82 9.62 -8.38 4.66
CA TYR A 82 10.60 -8.92 3.73
C TYR A 82 11.42 -7.79 3.11
N ASN A 83 12.70 -8.03 2.83
CA ASN A 83 13.54 -7.06 2.11
C ASN A 83 13.45 -7.20 0.58
N SER A 84 12.75 -8.21 0.07
CA SER A 84 12.39 -8.38 -1.34
C SER A 84 11.08 -9.15 -1.46
N TRP A 85 10.27 -8.87 -2.50
CA TRP A 85 9.07 -9.65 -2.80
C TRP A 85 9.39 -11.08 -3.24
N ASP A 86 10.62 -11.36 -3.74
CA ASP A 86 11.05 -12.70 -4.11
C ASP A 86 11.16 -13.65 -2.90
N LEU A 87 11.24 -13.09 -1.69
CA LEU A 87 11.26 -13.86 -0.45
C LEU A 87 9.85 -14.21 0.07
N VAL A 88 8.82 -13.62 -0.50
CA VAL A 88 7.44 -14.00 -0.17
C VAL A 88 7.19 -15.40 -0.73
N SER A 89 7.07 -16.38 0.16
CA SER A 89 7.00 -17.78 -0.24
C SER A 89 5.76 -18.08 -1.08
N ASP A 90 5.86 -19.09 -1.97
CA ASP A 90 4.72 -19.58 -2.75
C ASP A 90 3.60 -20.09 -1.83
N ASN A 91 3.92 -20.64 -0.67
CA ASN A 91 2.94 -21.08 0.31
C ASN A 91 2.14 -19.89 0.86
N THR A 92 2.80 -18.78 1.20
CA THR A 92 2.13 -17.55 1.61
C THR A 92 1.18 -17.03 0.52
N VAL A 93 1.62 -17.06 -0.75
CA VAL A 93 0.80 -16.69 -1.91
C VAL A 93 -0.37 -17.67 -2.10
N LEU A 94 -0.15 -18.97 -1.85
CA LEU A 94 -1.19 -20.00 -1.95
C LEU A 94 -2.25 -19.89 -0.86
N GLU A 95 -1.88 -19.51 0.36
CA GLU A 95 -2.82 -19.24 1.46
C GLU A 95 -3.79 -18.12 1.08
N PHE A 96 -3.30 -17.03 0.47
CA PHE A 96 -4.18 -15.96 -0.04
C PHE A 96 -5.09 -16.42 -1.17
N LYS A 97 -4.65 -17.39 -1.98
CA LYS A 97 -5.47 -17.97 -3.04
C LYS A 97 -6.61 -18.85 -2.53
N GLN A 98 -6.49 -19.41 -1.33
CA GLN A 98 -7.49 -20.28 -0.73
C GLN A 98 -8.54 -19.55 0.09
N THR A 99 -8.29 -18.30 0.44
CA THR A 99 -9.19 -17.48 1.26
C THR A 99 -9.96 -16.49 0.38
N ASN A 100 -11.25 -16.32 0.65
CA ASN A 100 -12.03 -15.23 0.03
C ASN A 100 -11.61 -13.90 0.68
N SER A 101 -10.46 -13.38 0.26
CA SER A 101 -9.82 -12.21 0.82
C SER A 101 -9.98 -10.99 -0.09
N PHE A 102 -9.91 -9.82 0.50
CA PHE A 102 -9.72 -8.58 -0.23
C PHE A 102 -8.25 -8.16 -0.14
N LEU A 103 -7.59 -8.04 -1.30
CA LEU A 103 -6.19 -7.68 -1.40
C LEU A 103 -6.05 -6.18 -1.69
N ILE A 104 -5.37 -5.46 -0.82
CA ILE A 104 -4.87 -4.11 -1.07
C ILE A 104 -3.38 -4.22 -1.37
N LEU A 105 -2.99 -3.79 -2.55
CA LEU A 105 -1.61 -3.73 -3.01
C LEU A 105 -1.22 -2.26 -3.07
N ASN A 106 -0.39 -1.79 -2.15
CA ASN A 106 -0.01 -0.38 -2.04
C ASN A 106 1.42 -0.16 -2.52
N ALA A 107 1.62 0.88 -3.32
CA ALA A 107 2.92 1.36 -3.78
C ALA A 107 2.97 2.88 -3.71
N SER A 108 3.13 3.39 -2.49
CA SER A 108 3.23 4.83 -2.24
C SER A 108 4.68 5.29 -2.35
N TYR A 109 4.95 6.23 -3.25
CA TYR A 109 6.27 6.79 -3.55
C TYR A 109 7.30 5.78 -4.12
N LEU A 110 6.93 4.52 -4.31
CA LEU A 110 7.82 3.46 -4.77
C LEU A 110 8.32 3.69 -6.21
N PHE A 111 7.43 4.10 -7.11
CA PHE A 111 7.75 4.28 -8.53
C PHE A 111 8.71 5.46 -8.81
N ALA A 112 8.95 6.31 -7.82
CA ALA A 112 9.99 7.33 -7.88
C ALA A 112 11.41 6.77 -7.64
N SER A 113 11.52 5.54 -7.14
CA SER A 113 12.80 4.89 -6.86
C SER A 113 13.52 4.48 -8.15
N SER A 114 14.81 4.81 -8.24
CA SER A 114 15.66 4.39 -9.36
C SER A 114 15.91 2.87 -9.36
N SER A 115 15.93 2.23 -8.19
CA SER A 115 16.20 0.80 -8.03
C SER A 115 15.00 -0.11 -8.29
N LEU A 116 13.80 0.44 -8.45
CA LEU A 116 12.61 -0.37 -8.71
C LEU A 116 12.69 -1.04 -10.09
N ASP A 117 12.51 -2.36 -10.13
CA ASP A 117 12.17 -3.13 -11.33
C ASP A 117 10.65 -3.27 -11.41
N GLU A 118 10.03 -2.39 -12.18
CA GLU A 118 8.58 -2.32 -12.33
C GLU A 118 7.99 -3.50 -13.09
N ILE A 119 8.78 -4.17 -13.91
CA ILE A 119 8.33 -5.37 -14.67
C ILE A 119 8.32 -6.59 -13.75
N SER A 120 9.36 -6.76 -12.93
CA SER A 120 9.38 -7.79 -11.90
C SER A 120 8.21 -7.59 -10.92
N LEU A 121 7.95 -6.35 -10.47
CA LEU A 121 6.80 -6.03 -9.63
C LEU A 121 5.47 -6.40 -10.31
N ALA A 122 5.30 -6.06 -11.60
CA ALA A 122 4.09 -6.40 -12.35
C ALA A 122 3.86 -7.91 -12.43
N SER A 123 4.92 -8.68 -12.65
CA SER A 123 4.89 -10.15 -12.67
C SER A 123 4.47 -10.71 -11.31
N PHE A 124 5.05 -10.19 -10.22
CA PHE A 124 4.69 -10.59 -8.86
C PHE A 124 3.23 -10.25 -8.53
N VAL A 125 2.78 -9.03 -8.84
CA VAL A 125 1.38 -8.60 -8.67
C VAL A 125 0.43 -9.51 -9.43
N THR A 126 0.70 -9.79 -10.71
CA THR A 126 -0.11 -10.70 -11.53
C THR A 126 -0.20 -12.10 -10.90
N LYS A 127 0.90 -12.61 -10.35
CA LYS A 127 0.94 -13.90 -9.65
C LYS A 127 0.01 -13.91 -8.42
N ILE A 128 0.04 -12.85 -7.60
CA ILE A 128 -0.79 -12.77 -6.39
C ILE A 128 -2.29 -12.70 -6.74
N VAL A 129 -2.66 -11.89 -7.73
CA VAL A 129 -4.06 -11.64 -8.07
C VAL A 129 -4.68 -12.69 -8.99
N SER A 130 -3.92 -13.72 -9.37
CA SER A 130 -4.39 -14.75 -10.32
C SER A 130 -5.57 -15.59 -9.83
N ASN A 131 -5.98 -15.48 -8.56
CA ASN A 131 -7.16 -16.16 -8.05
C ASN A 131 -8.43 -15.33 -8.32
N PRO A 132 -9.37 -15.82 -9.15
CA PRO A 132 -10.60 -15.10 -9.48
C PRO A 132 -11.56 -14.92 -8.30
N GLN A 133 -11.37 -15.64 -7.19
CA GLN A 133 -12.19 -15.48 -5.98
C GLN A 133 -11.77 -14.29 -5.12
N ASN A 134 -10.55 -13.80 -5.28
CA ASN A 134 -10.05 -12.64 -4.56
C ASN A 134 -10.39 -11.36 -5.31
N LYS A 135 -10.85 -10.37 -4.57
CA LYS A 135 -10.94 -9.01 -5.08
C LYS A 135 -9.65 -8.29 -4.75
N ALA A 136 -9.06 -7.65 -5.73
CA ALA A 136 -7.80 -6.94 -5.54
C ALA A 136 -7.89 -5.49 -6.03
N CYS A 137 -7.27 -4.58 -5.30
CA CYS A 137 -7.00 -3.24 -5.78
C CYS A 137 -5.52 -2.89 -5.61
N PHE A 138 -5.00 -2.13 -6.56
CA PHE A 138 -3.66 -1.57 -6.51
C PHE A 138 -3.76 -0.06 -6.27
N ILE A 139 -3.07 0.42 -5.25
CA ILE A 139 -2.97 1.83 -4.91
C ILE A 139 -1.62 2.34 -5.38
N PHE A 140 -1.65 3.30 -6.28
CA PHE A 140 -0.50 4.09 -6.67
C PHE A 140 -0.60 5.48 -6.06
N GLN A 141 0.50 5.98 -5.51
CA GLN A 141 0.66 7.36 -5.08
C GLN A 141 2.10 7.81 -5.32
N ASN A 142 2.27 8.94 -6.01
CA ASN A 142 3.61 9.46 -6.31
C ASN A 142 3.56 10.99 -6.52
N PRO A 143 4.68 11.73 -6.38
CA PRO A 143 4.76 13.12 -6.79
C PRO A 143 4.27 13.31 -8.23
N ASP A 144 3.55 14.42 -8.49
CA ASP A 144 3.06 14.77 -9.83
C ASP A 144 4.19 15.32 -10.71
N ARG A 145 5.08 14.41 -11.08
CA ARG A 145 6.24 14.71 -11.95
C ARG A 145 6.38 13.61 -12.99
N ALA A 146 6.44 13.99 -14.26
CA ALA A 146 6.50 13.03 -15.37
C ALA A 146 7.70 12.08 -15.25
N ASP A 147 8.89 12.61 -14.91
CA ASP A 147 10.12 11.84 -14.70
C ASP A 147 10.02 10.79 -13.59
N ARG A 148 9.12 10.99 -12.62
CA ARG A 148 8.90 10.07 -11.50
C ARG A 148 7.82 9.02 -11.77
N ASN A 149 7.07 9.14 -12.87
CA ASN A 149 5.90 8.32 -13.16
C ASN A 149 6.06 7.43 -14.40
N GLU A 150 7.21 7.46 -15.08
CA GLU A 150 7.47 6.62 -16.25
C GLU A 150 7.40 5.11 -15.93
N LYS A 151 8.01 4.69 -14.82
CA LYS A 151 7.96 3.30 -14.35
C LYS A 151 6.53 2.84 -14.08
N TYR A 152 5.71 3.70 -13.48
CA TYR A 152 4.31 3.40 -13.26
C TYR A 152 3.53 3.21 -14.57
N THR A 153 3.83 4.02 -15.57
CA THR A 153 3.24 3.88 -16.90
C THR A 153 3.58 2.52 -17.54
N ARG A 154 4.84 2.06 -17.39
CA ARG A 154 5.24 0.72 -17.86
C ARG A 154 4.61 -0.40 -17.05
N PHE A 155 4.55 -0.28 -15.71
CA PHE A 155 3.84 -1.20 -14.84
C PHE A 155 2.37 -1.37 -15.26
N LYS A 156 1.63 -0.27 -15.47
CA LYS A 156 0.22 -0.34 -15.91
C LYS A 156 0.03 -1.10 -17.22
N LYS A 157 0.97 -0.97 -18.16
CA LYS A 157 0.90 -1.72 -19.43
C LYS A 157 1.11 -3.22 -19.26
N ALA A 158 1.78 -3.65 -18.18
CA ALA A 158 2.11 -5.03 -17.90
C ALA A 158 1.03 -5.77 -17.07
N VAL A 159 0.09 -5.04 -16.44
CA VAL A 159 -0.97 -5.65 -15.62
C VAL A 159 -2.35 -5.41 -16.24
N ILE A 160 -3.25 -6.41 -16.12
CA ILE A 160 -4.66 -6.26 -16.50
C ILE A 160 -5.35 -5.46 -15.39
N HIS A 161 -5.93 -4.31 -15.73
CA HIS A 161 -6.52 -3.43 -14.74
C HIS A 161 -7.68 -2.59 -15.27
N LYS A 162 -8.48 -2.05 -14.33
CA LYS A 162 -9.45 -1.00 -14.58
C LYS A 162 -9.23 0.12 -13.56
N ILE A 163 -9.16 1.37 -14.01
CA ILE A 163 -9.05 2.52 -13.10
C ILE A 163 -10.39 2.71 -12.39
N ILE A 164 -10.37 2.67 -11.05
CA ILE A 164 -11.53 2.92 -10.19
C ILE A 164 -11.57 4.40 -9.80
N ALA A 165 -10.43 4.98 -9.46
CA ALA A 165 -10.30 6.36 -9.07
C ALA A 165 -8.92 6.89 -9.50
N SER A 166 -8.88 8.16 -9.87
CA SER A 166 -7.66 8.91 -10.17
C SER A 166 -7.88 10.36 -9.79
N ASP A 167 -6.92 10.95 -9.08
CA ASP A 167 -6.99 12.35 -8.68
C ASP A 167 -5.59 12.90 -8.37
N THR A 168 -5.49 14.22 -8.35
CA THR A 168 -4.29 14.97 -7.99
C THR A 168 -4.58 15.81 -6.76
N GLN A 169 -3.70 15.75 -5.77
CA GLN A 169 -3.88 16.45 -4.51
C GLN A 169 -2.63 17.24 -4.11
N LYS A 170 -2.82 18.51 -3.77
CA LYS A 170 -1.77 19.30 -3.12
C LYS A 170 -1.74 18.95 -1.64
N ILE A 171 -0.59 18.47 -1.15
CA ILE A 171 -0.35 18.18 0.25
C ILE A 171 0.57 19.24 0.85
N TYR A 172 0.32 19.58 2.11
CA TYR A 172 1.14 20.52 2.88
C TYR A 172 1.83 19.77 4.02
N TYR A 173 3.11 20.05 4.22
CA TYR A 173 3.89 19.46 5.31
C TYR A 173 4.83 20.48 5.91
N LYS A 174 5.12 20.31 7.20
CA LYS A 174 6.13 21.13 7.88
C LYS A 174 7.50 20.52 7.61
N ASN A 175 8.41 21.34 7.10
CA ASN A 175 9.81 20.98 6.97
C ASN A 175 10.53 21.36 8.25
N ASN A 176 10.96 20.40 9.06
CA ASN A 176 11.62 20.65 10.35
C ASN A 176 13.03 21.28 10.21
N SER A 177 13.57 21.34 9.00
CA SER A 177 14.91 21.86 8.73
C SER A 177 14.98 23.38 8.53
N ASN A 178 13.85 24.07 8.36
CA ASN A 178 13.81 25.51 8.13
C ASN A 178 13.00 26.22 9.21
N SER A 179 13.64 27.18 9.88
CA SER A 179 13.04 28.08 10.88
C SER A 179 12.00 29.06 10.31
N THR A 180 11.64 28.97 9.05
CA THR A 180 10.59 29.78 8.42
C THR A 180 9.25 29.07 8.52
N PHE A 181 8.25 29.76 9.02
CA PHE A 181 6.91 29.27 9.35
C PHE A 181 6.03 28.85 8.15
N GLU A 182 6.52 28.88 6.92
CA GLU A 182 5.72 28.51 5.77
C GLU A 182 5.75 27.01 5.51
N PRO A 183 4.59 26.37 5.43
CA PRO A 183 4.53 24.94 5.13
C PRO A 183 4.99 24.71 3.69
N SER A 184 5.88 23.74 3.50
CA SER A 184 6.19 23.23 2.18
C SER A 184 4.98 22.50 1.60
N SER A 185 4.85 22.47 0.28
CA SER A 185 3.76 21.75 -0.38
C SER A 185 4.27 20.95 -1.55
N GLU A 186 3.63 19.82 -1.80
CA GLU A 186 3.89 18.97 -2.97
C GLU A 186 2.56 18.57 -3.61
N VAL A 187 2.56 18.46 -4.93
CA VAL A 187 1.43 17.91 -5.68
C VAL A 187 1.66 16.43 -5.87
N VAL A 188 0.69 15.63 -5.49
CA VAL A 188 0.76 14.16 -5.52
C VAL A 188 -0.39 13.62 -6.35
N ASN A 189 -0.05 12.77 -7.31
CA ASN A 189 -1.03 11.98 -8.05
C ASN A 189 -1.30 10.67 -7.33
N TYR A 190 -2.55 10.22 -7.35
CA TYR A 190 -2.89 8.86 -6.98
C TYR A 190 -3.85 8.22 -7.97
N GLU A 191 -3.73 6.92 -8.12
CA GLU A 191 -4.69 6.07 -8.83
C GLU A 191 -5.03 4.85 -7.98
N ILE A 192 -6.26 4.38 -8.11
CA ILE A 192 -6.73 3.10 -7.58
C ILE A 192 -7.16 2.26 -8.76
N LEU A 193 -6.50 1.12 -8.93
CA LEU A 193 -6.79 0.14 -9.96
C LEU A 193 -7.56 -1.04 -9.36
N SER A 194 -8.57 -1.56 -10.06
CA SER A 194 -9.08 -2.92 -9.85
C SER A 194 -8.24 -3.87 -10.71
N LEU A 195 -7.77 -4.93 -10.12
CA LEU A 195 -6.99 -5.97 -10.77
C LEU A 195 -7.84 -7.23 -10.95
#